data_9826ae983ac5189a8c989ede3499c960
#
_entry.id   9826ae983ac5189a8c989ede3499c960
#
_cell.length_a   1.000
_cell.length_b   1.000
_cell.length_c   1.000
_cell.angle_alpha   90.00
_cell.angle_beta   90.00
_cell.angle_gamma   90.00
#
_symmetry.space_group_name_H-M   'P 1'
#
loop_
_entity.id
_entity.type
_entity.pdbx_description
1 polymer ?
#
loop_
_entity_poly.entity_id
_entity_poly.type
_entity_poly.pdbx_seq_one_letter_code
_entity_poly.pdbx_strand_id
1 'polypeptide(L)'
;MHTRSLIRGTHPARPWRSRRPGRAVAAAVLAAALPASLGVAGPASAATPTAPPPVTVLTPGADNGNGDIFISPFGDTSSYANGAEIINNAGHVVWFHPVPAGEEASDFRTQTYLGHPVLTWWQGTGLGGLASGTDYIYNDHYQQIATVQAGNGYSADGHEFLITPWNTALILAYTTATANLTSIGGPPDQEVINGIVQEINIRTGKVLFQWNSADHVPYSQSEQPLPASASTPWDWFHVNAVHLDTDGNLLIDARDTWTTYKVSLRTGKITWRLGGKDSSFAIKAAPGQVLDSAGEAFAWQHDPEAVGHDTYTFFDNESAGTPELPYSRAITVRLNERARTATLVKSDNQPEGLSAASQGNAQTTRNRDLFVGWGILPYISEFSPSGQLLFNAEFPAGVNTYRAYRLPWPPGRH
;
A
#
# COMPACT_ATOMS: atom_id res chain seq x y z
N MET A 1 49.69 38.49 25.91
CA MET A 1 49.52 39.91 26.35
C MET A 1 48.06 40.12 26.53
N HIS A 2 47.63 40.17 27.77
CA HIS A 2 46.92 41.22 28.53
C HIS A 2 45.53 41.56 27.95
N THR A 3 44.43 41.64 28.65
CA THR A 3 44.08 41.60 30.09
C THR A 3 42.54 41.50 30.20
N ARG A 4 42.12 40.72 31.14
CA ARG A 4 40.93 40.74 32.01
C ARG A 4 40.19 42.10 32.13
N SER A 5 38.87 42.04 32.32
CA SER A 5 38.26 42.50 33.58
C SER A 5 36.78 42.10 33.76
N LEU A 6 36.54 41.47 34.87
CA LEU A 6 35.31 41.26 35.63
C LEU A 6 34.81 42.59 36.19
N ILE A 7 33.52 42.70 36.52
CA ILE A 7 33.00 43.25 37.80
C ILE A 7 31.52 42.79 37.97
N ARG A 8 31.30 42.29 39.08
CA ARG A 8 30.28 41.80 40.00
C ARG A 8 29.33 42.91 40.55
N GLY A 9 28.21 42.40 41.05
CA GLY A 9 27.62 42.79 42.34
C GLY A 9 26.27 43.51 42.17
N THR A 10 25.23 43.36 42.96
CA THR A 10 24.96 42.67 44.26
C THR A 10 23.46 42.81 44.55
N HIS A 11 22.89 41.79 45.16
CA HIS A 11 21.64 41.91 45.96
C HIS A 11 21.91 42.75 47.23
N PRO A 12 20.91 43.19 48.09
CA PRO A 12 19.76 42.44 48.60
C PRO A 12 18.51 43.24 49.05
N ALA A 13 17.52 42.60 49.60
CA ALA A 13 16.89 42.60 50.92
C ALA A 13 15.38 42.85 50.98
N ARG A 14 14.72 41.93 51.65
CA ARG A 14 13.43 42.02 52.37
C ARG A 14 13.63 42.80 53.69
N PRO A 15 12.63 43.00 54.58
CA PRO A 15 11.18 42.75 54.63
C PRO A 15 10.40 43.88 55.32
N TRP A 16 9.04 43.79 55.50
CA TRP A 16 8.43 44.07 56.84
C TRP A 16 6.95 43.65 56.95
N ARG A 17 6.68 43.08 58.12
CA ARG A 17 5.36 42.70 58.66
C ARG A 17 4.74 43.88 59.43
N SER A 18 3.40 43.94 59.56
CA SER A 18 2.68 44.06 60.82
C SER A 18 1.16 44.27 60.65
N ARG A 19 0.48 43.42 61.31
CA ARG A 19 -0.50 43.50 62.42
C ARG A 19 -1.97 43.77 62.05
N ARG A 20 -2.79 42.82 62.54
CA ARG A 20 -4.25 42.88 62.76
C ARG A 20 -4.55 43.85 63.91
N PRO A 21 -5.85 44.34 64.05
CA PRO A 21 -6.92 43.67 64.78
C PRO A 21 -8.30 43.87 64.08
N GLY A 22 -9.38 43.11 64.21
CA GLY A 22 -10.02 42.46 65.31
C GLY A 22 -11.49 42.88 65.39
N ARG A 23 -12.42 41.94 65.30
CA ARG A 23 -13.85 41.91 65.77
C ARG A 23 -14.94 42.69 65.03
N ALA A 24 -15.93 41.98 64.45
CA ALA A 24 -17.26 41.81 65.07
C ALA A 24 -18.10 40.78 64.31
N VAL A 25 -18.83 39.99 65.09
CA VAL A 25 -19.79 38.96 64.66
C VAL A 25 -21.11 39.58 64.35
N ALA A 26 -21.71 39.33 63.18
CA ALA A 26 -23.12 39.46 62.93
C ALA A 26 -23.58 38.23 62.07
N ALA A 27 -24.37 37.36 62.70
CA ALA A 27 -25.00 36.23 62.06
C ALA A 27 -26.20 36.72 61.21
N ALA A 28 -26.12 36.52 59.91
CA ALA A 28 -27.29 36.60 59.04
C ALA A 28 -27.51 35.22 58.40
N VAL A 29 -28.60 34.60 58.72
CA VAL A 29 -29.10 33.38 58.09
C VAL A 29 -29.56 33.74 56.70
N LEU A 30 -28.82 33.41 55.65
CA LEU A 30 -29.28 33.41 54.28
C LEU A 30 -29.53 31.98 53.82
N ALA A 31 -30.78 31.70 53.50
CA ALA A 31 -31.17 30.48 52.83
C ALA A 31 -30.45 30.38 51.45
N ALA A 32 -29.54 29.44 51.31
CA ALA A 32 -28.88 29.18 50.03
C ALA A 32 -29.84 28.38 49.15
N ALA A 33 -30.40 29.03 48.14
CA ALA A 33 -30.97 28.31 46.99
C ALA A 33 -29.80 27.77 46.18
N LEU A 34 -29.67 26.42 46.11
CA LEU A 34 -28.77 25.73 45.21
C LEU A 34 -29.23 25.98 43.76
N PRO A 35 -28.37 26.51 42.86
CA PRO A 35 -28.67 26.50 41.45
C PRO A 35 -28.58 25.04 41.00
N ALA A 36 -29.68 24.48 40.47
CA ALA A 36 -29.62 23.25 39.68
C ALA A 36 -28.74 23.50 38.47
N SER A 37 -27.48 23.01 38.49
CA SER A 37 -26.63 22.94 37.31
C SER A 37 -27.25 21.96 36.32
N LEU A 38 -27.96 22.50 35.33
CA LEU A 38 -28.27 21.74 34.12
C LEU A 38 -26.90 21.38 33.49
N GLY A 39 -26.45 20.17 33.78
CA GLY A 39 -25.34 19.59 33.08
C GLY A 39 -25.69 19.51 31.58
N VAL A 40 -25.12 20.37 30.78
CA VAL A 40 -25.11 20.22 29.34
C VAL A 40 -24.34 18.90 29.11
N ALA A 41 -25.06 17.82 28.79
CA ALA A 41 -24.42 16.60 28.30
C ALA A 41 -23.66 17.00 27.04
N GLY A 42 -22.34 16.98 27.11
CA GLY A 42 -21.50 17.11 25.92
C GLY A 42 -21.93 16.05 24.89
N PRO A 43 -21.73 16.28 23.59
CA PRO A 43 -22.03 15.28 22.59
C PRO A 43 -21.35 13.98 22.99
N ALA A 44 -22.14 12.90 23.10
CA ALA A 44 -21.59 11.57 23.32
C ALA A 44 -20.62 11.28 22.17
N SER A 45 -19.37 11.02 22.49
CA SER A 45 -18.40 10.56 21.48
C SER A 45 -19.00 9.29 20.87
N ALA A 46 -19.20 9.29 19.56
CA ALA A 46 -19.65 8.07 18.87
C ALA A 46 -18.66 6.95 19.19
N ALA A 47 -19.15 5.78 19.53
CA ALA A 47 -18.30 4.61 19.74
C ALA A 47 -17.58 4.28 18.41
N THR A 48 -16.27 4.01 18.48
CA THR A 48 -15.50 3.56 17.31
C THR A 48 -16.09 2.25 16.80
N PRO A 49 -16.40 2.13 15.50
CA PRO A 49 -16.87 0.88 14.92
C PRO A 49 -15.88 -0.27 15.16
N THR A 50 -16.40 -1.46 15.37
CA THR A 50 -15.59 -2.68 15.63
C THR A 50 -15.86 -3.79 14.62
N ALA A 51 -16.85 -3.61 13.75
CA ALA A 51 -17.21 -4.57 12.71
C ALA A 51 -16.65 -4.15 11.35
N PRO A 52 -16.22 -5.11 10.50
CA PRO A 52 -15.82 -4.84 9.12
C PRO A 52 -17.02 -4.42 8.28
N PRO A 53 -16.79 -3.81 7.09
CA PRO A 53 -17.86 -3.53 6.14
C PRO A 53 -18.45 -4.83 5.57
N PRO A 54 -19.79 -4.90 5.35
CA PRO A 54 -20.38 -6.04 4.68
C PRO A 54 -19.97 -6.10 3.20
N VAL A 55 -19.80 -7.31 2.67
CA VAL A 55 -19.54 -7.53 1.24
C VAL A 55 -20.79 -8.10 0.57
N THR A 56 -21.29 -7.44 -0.46
CA THR A 56 -22.45 -7.88 -1.24
C THR A 56 -21.98 -8.66 -2.47
N VAL A 57 -22.38 -9.92 -2.58
CA VAL A 57 -22.08 -10.76 -3.75
C VAL A 57 -23.10 -10.47 -4.87
N LEU A 58 -22.60 -9.95 -5.99
CA LEU A 58 -23.41 -9.62 -7.17
C LEU A 58 -23.51 -10.80 -8.15
N THR A 59 -22.39 -11.50 -8.35
CA THR A 59 -22.33 -12.75 -9.13
C THR A 59 -21.76 -13.82 -8.21
N PRO A 60 -22.55 -14.82 -7.80
CA PRO A 60 -22.08 -15.86 -6.90
C PRO A 60 -21.08 -16.78 -7.62
N GLY A 61 -19.92 -16.94 -7.03
CA GLY A 61 -18.91 -17.90 -7.48
C GLY A 61 -19.30 -19.33 -7.14
N ALA A 62 -18.89 -20.27 -7.98
CA ALA A 62 -18.89 -21.68 -7.61
C ALA A 62 -17.80 -21.91 -6.53
N ASP A 63 -18.03 -22.87 -5.65
CA ASP A 63 -16.95 -23.40 -4.81
C ASP A 63 -16.01 -24.22 -5.70
N ASN A 64 -14.93 -23.57 -6.17
CA ASN A 64 -13.97 -24.14 -7.10
C ASN A 64 -12.70 -24.66 -6.40
N GLY A 65 -12.70 -24.69 -5.05
CA GLY A 65 -11.55 -25.16 -4.27
C GLY A 65 -10.36 -24.19 -4.23
N ASN A 66 -10.50 -22.95 -4.74
CA ASN A 66 -9.44 -21.94 -4.73
C ASN A 66 -9.27 -21.29 -3.33
N GLY A 67 -10.17 -21.52 -2.38
CA GLY A 67 -10.11 -21.04 -1.00
C GLY A 67 -10.99 -19.83 -0.73
N ASP A 68 -10.74 -19.19 0.42
CA ASP A 68 -11.43 -17.98 0.87
C ASP A 68 -10.83 -16.71 0.24
N ILE A 69 -11.48 -15.59 0.45
CA ILE A 69 -11.08 -14.28 -0.07
C ILE A 69 -10.44 -13.47 1.06
N PHE A 70 -9.26 -12.96 0.80
CA PHE A 70 -8.44 -12.14 1.72
C PHE A 70 -8.47 -10.71 1.25
N ILE A 71 -8.92 -9.80 2.11
CA ILE A 71 -9.09 -8.37 1.87
C ILE A 71 -8.63 -7.57 3.09
N SER A 72 -8.32 -6.32 2.87
CA SER A 72 -8.07 -5.36 3.94
C SER A 72 -8.90 -4.10 3.67
N PRO A 73 -10.22 -4.16 3.99
CA PRO A 73 -11.11 -3.05 3.69
C PRO A 73 -10.79 -1.83 4.55
N PHE A 74 -10.87 -0.66 3.92
CA PHE A 74 -10.70 0.65 4.56
C PHE A 74 -11.54 1.72 3.86
N GLY A 75 -11.70 2.89 4.49
CA GLY A 75 -12.41 4.04 3.93
C GLY A 75 -13.38 4.67 4.91
N ASP A 76 -14.66 4.25 4.96
CA ASP A 76 -15.67 4.82 5.85
C ASP A 76 -15.47 4.37 7.31
N THR A 77 -14.53 5.00 8.01
CA THR A 77 -14.25 4.73 9.43
C THR A 77 -15.32 5.24 10.39
N SER A 78 -16.33 5.94 9.89
CA SER A 78 -17.48 6.35 10.70
C SER A 78 -18.50 5.19 10.88
N SER A 79 -18.54 4.27 9.92
CA SER A 79 -19.48 3.16 9.87
C SER A 79 -18.82 1.81 10.16
N TYR A 80 -17.55 1.65 9.76
CA TYR A 80 -16.85 0.35 9.78
C TYR A 80 -15.45 0.45 10.37
N ALA A 81 -14.93 -0.66 10.87
CA ALA A 81 -13.55 -0.77 11.28
C ALA A 81 -12.67 -1.18 10.09
N ASN A 82 -11.50 -0.52 9.95
CA ASN A 82 -10.44 -1.00 9.05
C ASN A 82 -9.79 -2.27 9.63
N GLY A 83 -9.27 -3.14 8.78
CA GLY A 83 -8.54 -4.32 9.25
C GLY A 83 -8.30 -5.38 8.20
N ALA A 84 -7.62 -6.45 8.61
CA ALA A 84 -7.42 -7.65 7.80
C ALA A 84 -8.64 -8.57 7.92
N GLU A 85 -9.22 -9.00 6.81
CA GLU A 85 -10.48 -9.75 6.77
C GLU A 85 -10.42 -10.94 5.82
N ILE A 86 -10.97 -12.07 6.28
CA ILE A 86 -11.22 -13.26 5.46
C ILE A 86 -12.73 -13.40 5.30
N ILE A 87 -13.19 -13.49 4.06
CA ILE A 87 -14.59 -13.77 3.74
C ILE A 87 -14.70 -15.04 2.87
N ASN A 88 -15.85 -15.70 2.96
CA ASN A 88 -16.17 -16.83 2.08
C ASN A 88 -16.83 -16.38 0.76
N ASN A 89 -17.15 -17.33 -0.12
CA ASN A 89 -17.79 -17.07 -1.42
C ASN A 89 -19.19 -16.45 -1.34
N ALA A 90 -19.82 -16.48 -0.16
CA ALA A 90 -21.11 -15.81 0.07
C ALA A 90 -20.96 -14.39 0.63
N GLY A 91 -19.73 -13.88 0.77
CA GLY A 91 -19.44 -12.58 1.38
C GLY A 91 -19.51 -12.56 2.90
N HIS A 92 -19.65 -13.71 3.55
CA HIS A 92 -19.72 -13.79 5.01
C HIS A 92 -18.33 -13.77 5.62
N VAL A 93 -18.16 -12.99 6.69
CA VAL A 93 -16.91 -12.90 7.45
C VAL A 93 -16.57 -14.25 8.06
N VAL A 94 -15.38 -14.76 7.78
CA VAL A 94 -14.77 -15.95 8.37
C VAL A 94 -13.87 -15.55 9.55
N TRP A 95 -13.10 -14.49 9.36
CA TRP A 95 -12.20 -13.92 10.36
C TRP A 95 -11.98 -12.44 10.08
N PHE A 96 -11.83 -11.66 11.16
CA PHE A 96 -11.52 -10.24 11.08
C PHE A 96 -10.59 -9.80 12.20
N HIS A 97 -9.58 -9.05 11.86
CA HIS A 97 -8.63 -8.42 12.79
C HIS A 97 -8.69 -6.91 12.61
N PRO A 98 -9.40 -6.18 13.48
CA PRO A 98 -9.47 -4.73 13.40
C PRO A 98 -8.11 -4.10 13.71
N VAL A 99 -7.75 -3.04 13.00
CA VAL A 99 -6.59 -2.21 13.33
C VAL A 99 -6.99 -1.02 14.21
N PRO A 100 -6.05 -0.40 14.95
CA PRO A 100 -6.32 0.80 15.74
C PRO A 100 -6.95 1.92 14.91
N ALA A 101 -7.76 2.76 15.55
CA ALA A 101 -8.36 3.91 14.89
C ALA A 101 -7.30 4.86 14.32
N GLY A 102 -7.44 5.22 13.05
CA GLY A 102 -6.48 6.04 12.31
C GLY A 102 -5.37 5.25 11.62
N GLU A 103 -5.34 3.93 11.77
CA GLU A 103 -4.48 3.03 11.00
C GLU A 103 -5.27 2.31 9.90
N GLU A 104 -4.51 1.78 8.94
CA GLU A 104 -4.99 0.98 7.82
C GLU A 104 -4.22 -0.33 7.77
N ALA A 105 -4.84 -1.38 7.22
CA ALA A 105 -4.17 -2.61 6.83
C ALA A 105 -4.10 -2.68 5.31
N SER A 106 -3.04 -3.30 4.78
CA SER A 106 -2.91 -3.54 3.35
C SER A 106 -2.17 -4.85 3.05
N ASP A 107 -2.28 -5.30 1.82
CA ASP A 107 -1.59 -6.49 1.28
C ASP A 107 -1.82 -7.76 2.12
N PHE A 108 -3.07 -7.94 2.62
CA PHE A 108 -3.43 -9.07 3.49
C PHE A 108 -3.57 -10.35 2.68
N ARG A 109 -2.73 -11.35 2.99
CA ARG A 109 -2.71 -12.65 2.29
C ARG A 109 -2.12 -13.77 3.12
N THR A 110 -2.19 -15.00 2.60
CA THR A 110 -1.43 -16.12 3.14
C THR A 110 -0.06 -16.21 2.46
N GLN A 111 0.96 -16.54 3.25
CA GLN A 111 2.31 -16.81 2.76
C GLN A 111 2.90 -18.04 3.47
N THR A 112 4.13 -18.39 3.17
CA THR A 112 4.86 -19.49 3.85
C THR A 112 6.06 -18.91 4.59
N TYR A 113 6.15 -19.18 5.88
CA TYR A 113 7.32 -18.83 6.70
C TYR A 113 7.80 -20.02 7.49
N LEU A 114 9.10 -20.36 7.37
CA LEU A 114 9.73 -21.54 7.98
C LEU A 114 9.01 -22.88 7.65
N GLY A 115 8.43 -22.97 6.46
CA GLY A 115 7.70 -24.15 5.98
C GLY A 115 6.25 -24.25 6.49
N HIS A 116 5.75 -23.25 7.22
CA HIS A 116 4.38 -23.18 7.74
C HIS A 116 3.60 -22.08 7.03
N PRO A 117 2.30 -22.28 6.80
CA PRO A 117 1.43 -21.22 6.30
C PRO A 117 1.25 -20.16 7.38
N VAL A 118 1.26 -18.90 6.95
CA VAL A 118 1.08 -17.72 7.81
C VAL A 118 0.15 -16.72 7.15
N LEU A 119 -0.48 -15.88 7.97
CA LEU A 119 -1.14 -14.66 7.54
C LEU A 119 -0.17 -13.52 7.61
N THR A 120 -0.19 -12.64 6.61
CA THR A 120 0.65 -11.45 6.57
C THR A 120 -0.12 -10.23 6.13
N TRP A 121 0.18 -9.08 6.71
CA TRP A 121 -0.31 -7.77 6.27
C TRP A 121 0.61 -6.66 6.76
N TRP A 122 0.61 -5.55 6.05
CA TRP A 122 1.14 -4.30 6.57
C TRP A 122 0.06 -3.56 7.38
N GLN A 123 0.48 -2.83 8.43
CA GLN A 123 -0.39 -1.99 9.24
C GLN A 123 0.32 -0.70 9.60
N GLY A 124 -0.36 0.43 9.41
CA GLY A 124 0.20 1.74 9.71
C GLY A 124 -0.67 2.88 9.21
N THR A 125 -0.03 4.00 8.86
CA THR A 125 -0.69 5.22 8.39
C THR A 125 -0.08 5.73 7.10
N GLY A 126 -0.88 6.42 6.28
CA GLY A 126 -0.41 7.08 5.06
C GLY A 126 -0.32 6.18 3.84
N LEU A 127 -1.13 5.12 3.78
CA LEU A 127 -1.20 4.22 2.62
C LEU A 127 -1.42 5.01 1.31
N GLY A 128 -0.62 4.69 0.29
CA GLY A 128 -0.66 5.37 -1.02
C GLY A 128 0.30 6.55 -1.16
N GLY A 129 1.26 6.71 -0.22
CA GLY A 129 2.26 7.78 -0.27
C GLY A 129 3.48 7.47 0.57
N LEU A 130 3.94 8.42 1.36
CA LEU A 130 5.01 8.22 2.34
C LEU A 130 4.45 7.54 3.59
N ALA A 131 4.09 6.26 3.46
CA ALA A 131 3.50 5.50 4.54
C ALA A 131 4.50 5.17 5.65
N SER A 132 4.00 4.93 6.85
CA SER A 132 4.79 4.48 7.98
C SER A 132 4.06 3.42 8.75
N GLY A 133 4.60 2.21 8.74
CA GLY A 133 3.97 1.06 9.37
C GLY A 133 4.91 -0.09 9.66
N THR A 134 4.30 -1.24 9.89
CA THR A 134 4.97 -2.49 10.25
C THR A 134 4.28 -3.64 9.54
N ASP A 135 5.04 -4.58 9.02
CA ASP A 135 4.54 -5.83 8.48
C ASP A 135 4.38 -6.86 9.58
N TYR A 136 3.25 -7.53 9.62
CA TYR A 136 2.88 -8.52 10.62
C TYR A 136 2.87 -9.93 10.04
N ILE A 137 3.29 -10.90 10.83
CA ILE A 137 3.24 -12.34 10.51
C ILE A 137 2.50 -13.05 11.64
N TYR A 138 1.41 -13.73 11.30
CA TYR A 138 0.57 -14.50 12.22
C TYR A 138 0.53 -15.97 11.79
N ASN A 139 0.52 -16.88 12.77
CA ASN A 139 0.40 -18.31 12.50
C ASN A 139 -1.06 -18.73 12.22
N ASP A 140 -1.29 -20.02 11.95
CA ASP A 140 -2.60 -20.63 11.71
C ASP A 140 -3.50 -20.71 12.94
N HIS A 141 -3.02 -20.29 14.12
CA HIS A 141 -3.80 -20.08 15.34
C HIS A 141 -4.11 -18.59 15.56
N TYR A 142 -3.90 -17.73 14.55
CA TYR A 142 -4.11 -16.27 14.62
C TYR A 142 -3.28 -15.57 15.71
N GLN A 143 -2.07 -16.09 15.98
CA GLN A 143 -1.15 -15.48 16.94
C GLN A 143 0.00 -14.81 16.18
N GLN A 144 0.34 -13.59 16.58
CA GLN A 144 1.51 -12.90 16.05
C GLN A 144 2.78 -13.67 16.41
N ILE A 145 3.59 -13.98 15.40
CA ILE A 145 4.85 -14.71 15.57
C ILE A 145 6.08 -13.89 15.18
N ALA A 146 5.91 -12.88 14.34
CA ALA A 146 6.97 -11.95 13.96
C ALA A 146 6.40 -10.62 13.45
N THR A 147 7.27 -9.63 13.36
CA THR A 147 7.06 -8.39 12.62
C THR A 147 8.29 -8.08 11.78
N VAL A 148 8.09 -7.33 10.69
CA VAL A 148 9.17 -6.81 9.86
C VAL A 148 9.04 -5.30 9.77
N GLN A 149 10.17 -4.62 9.79
CA GLN A 149 10.28 -3.18 9.59
C GLN A 149 11.40 -2.88 8.60
N ALA A 150 11.32 -1.75 7.93
CA ALA A 150 12.41 -1.30 7.09
C ALA A 150 13.66 -1.00 7.94
N GLY A 151 14.81 -1.29 7.38
CA GLY A 151 16.10 -0.95 8.01
C GLY A 151 16.70 0.35 7.48
N ASN A 152 17.89 0.66 7.95
CA ASN A 152 18.66 1.83 7.49
C ASN A 152 17.97 3.18 7.69
N GLY A 153 17.03 3.28 8.65
CA GLY A 153 16.32 4.51 8.99
C GLY A 153 15.07 4.79 8.13
N TYR A 154 14.64 3.84 7.30
CA TYR A 154 13.38 3.92 6.56
C TYR A 154 12.21 3.36 7.37
N SER A 155 10.99 3.70 6.97
CA SER A 155 9.74 3.08 7.43
C SER A 155 9.21 2.12 6.38
N ALA A 156 8.66 0.97 6.83
CA ALA A 156 7.99 0.04 5.92
C ALA A 156 6.73 0.70 5.32
N ASP A 157 6.59 0.57 4.02
CA ASP A 157 5.47 1.09 3.24
C ASP A 157 4.43 -0.01 2.97
N GLY A 158 3.16 0.39 2.83
CA GLY A 158 2.03 -0.52 2.75
C GLY A 158 1.78 -1.15 1.37
N HIS A 159 2.61 -0.89 0.37
CA HIS A 159 2.36 -1.39 -0.97
C HIS A 159 2.70 -2.87 -1.16
N GLU A 160 3.75 -3.39 -0.50
CA GLU A 160 4.15 -4.79 -0.66
C GLU A 160 4.88 -5.36 0.54
N PHE A 161 4.49 -6.57 0.95
CA PHE A 161 5.19 -7.42 1.89
C PHE A 161 5.23 -8.87 1.40
N LEU A 162 6.38 -9.32 0.90
CA LEU A 162 6.56 -10.66 0.37
C LEU A 162 7.58 -11.46 1.17
N ILE A 163 7.19 -12.66 1.67
CA ILE A 163 8.14 -13.62 2.27
C ILE A 163 8.76 -14.48 1.16
N THR A 164 10.08 -14.46 1.08
CA THR A 164 10.82 -15.22 0.06
C THR A 164 10.91 -16.72 0.43
N PRO A 165 11.18 -17.61 -0.53
CA PRO A 165 11.38 -19.04 -0.26
C PRO A 165 12.53 -19.37 0.72
N TRP A 166 13.45 -18.42 0.94
CA TRP A 166 14.55 -18.58 1.92
C TRP A 166 14.28 -17.87 3.25
N ASN A 167 13.01 -17.51 3.51
CA ASN A 167 12.53 -16.94 4.78
C ASN A 167 13.11 -15.55 5.10
N THR A 168 13.32 -14.73 4.08
CA THR A 168 13.53 -13.29 4.20
C THR A 168 12.28 -12.55 3.75
N ALA A 169 12.20 -11.26 4.00
CA ALA A 169 11.12 -10.39 3.53
C ALA A 169 11.62 -9.44 2.44
N LEU A 170 10.86 -9.29 1.37
CA LEU A 170 10.95 -8.17 0.46
C LEU A 170 9.89 -7.16 0.89
N ILE A 171 10.31 -5.91 1.06
CA ILE A 171 9.45 -4.80 1.47
C ILE A 171 9.80 -3.53 0.70
N LEU A 172 8.88 -2.59 0.69
CA LEU A 172 9.04 -1.28 0.10
C LEU A 172 9.19 -0.21 1.18
N ALA A 173 9.84 0.89 0.80
CA ALA A 173 9.91 2.11 1.57
C ALA A 173 10.10 3.30 0.64
N TYR A 174 9.92 4.52 1.16
CA TYR A 174 10.17 5.76 0.43
C TYR A 174 11.13 6.65 1.19
N THR A 175 11.79 7.55 0.45
CA THR A 175 12.63 8.60 1.03
C THR A 175 12.57 9.86 0.19
N THR A 176 12.63 11.01 0.86
CA THR A 176 12.76 12.30 0.18
C THR A 176 14.22 12.68 -0.01
N ALA A 177 14.51 13.38 -1.10
CA ALA A 177 15.82 13.93 -1.40
C ALA A 177 15.67 15.21 -2.22
N THR A 178 16.73 16.02 -2.28
CA THR A 178 16.79 17.17 -3.21
C THR A 178 17.53 16.75 -4.47
N ALA A 179 16.95 17.02 -5.64
CA ALA A 179 17.51 16.68 -6.94
C ALA A 179 17.63 17.91 -7.87
N ASN A 180 18.68 17.93 -8.70
CA ASN A 180 18.79 18.91 -9.77
C ASN A 180 18.11 18.37 -11.03
N LEU A 181 16.96 18.97 -11.37
CA LEU A 181 16.15 18.56 -12.53
C LEU A 181 16.28 19.47 -13.76
N THR A 182 17.30 20.33 -13.81
CA THR A 182 17.48 21.28 -14.93
C THR A 182 17.63 20.60 -16.28
N SER A 183 18.15 19.36 -16.33
CA SER A 183 18.28 18.57 -17.57
C SER A 183 16.94 18.15 -18.18
N ILE A 184 15.87 18.18 -17.40
CA ILE A 184 14.51 17.84 -17.84
C ILE A 184 13.52 19.02 -17.73
N GLY A 185 14.07 20.25 -17.58
CA GLY A 185 13.27 21.47 -17.50
C GLY A 185 12.73 21.81 -16.12
N GLY A 186 13.13 21.07 -15.08
CA GLY A 186 12.75 21.33 -13.68
C GLY A 186 13.75 22.25 -12.96
N PRO A 187 13.49 22.56 -11.67
CA PRO A 187 14.37 23.38 -10.86
C PRO A 187 15.65 22.64 -10.42
N PRO A 188 16.70 23.37 -10.00
CA PRO A 188 17.96 22.77 -9.54
C PRO A 188 17.87 22.15 -8.12
N ASP A 189 16.78 22.43 -7.40
CA ASP A 189 16.59 22.07 -5.99
C ASP A 189 15.21 21.46 -5.71
N GLN A 190 14.69 20.65 -6.64
CA GLN A 190 13.43 19.96 -6.51
C GLN A 190 13.47 18.94 -5.37
N GLU A 191 12.48 18.98 -4.49
CA GLU A 191 12.23 17.88 -3.58
C GLU A 191 11.62 16.70 -4.35
N VAL A 192 12.24 15.50 -4.25
CA VAL A 192 11.80 14.28 -4.95
C VAL A 192 11.57 13.15 -3.97
N ILE A 193 10.66 12.24 -4.30
CA ILE A 193 10.38 11.02 -3.54
C ILE A 193 10.97 9.84 -4.32
N ASN A 194 11.92 9.14 -3.68
CA ASN A 194 12.58 7.98 -4.25
C ASN A 194 11.99 6.69 -3.67
N GLY A 195 11.79 5.68 -4.50
CA GLY A 195 11.39 4.35 -4.10
C GLY A 195 12.57 3.52 -3.60
N ILE A 196 12.38 2.81 -2.50
CA ILE A 196 13.36 1.93 -1.87
C ILE A 196 12.79 0.51 -1.83
N VAL A 197 13.60 -0.47 -2.25
CA VAL A 197 13.30 -1.90 -2.08
C VAL A 197 14.33 -2.50 -1.15
N GLN A 198 13.88 -3.23 -0.13
CA GLN A 198 14.78 -3.93 0.80
C GLN A 198 14.46 -5.42 0.88
N GLU A 199 15.51 -6.24 0.99
CA GLU A 199 15.42 -7.60 1.49
C GLU A 199 15.86 -7.60 2.96
N ILE A 200 14.98 -8.06 3.85
CA ILE A 200 15.18 -8.07 5.30
C ILE A 200 15.25 -9.50 5.81
N ASN A 201 16.22 -9.80 6.64
CA ASN A 201 16.22 -11.03 7.44
C ASN A 201 15.16 -10.92 8.55
N ILE A 202 14.05 -11.64 8.42
CA ILE A 202 12.89 -11.54 9.34
C ILE A 202 13.29 -11.74 10.79
N ARG A 203 14.19 -12.69 11.06
CA ARG A 203 14.60 -13.06 12.44
C ARG A 203 15.48 -12.00 13.11
N THR A 204 16.30 -11.27 12.33
CA THR A 204 17.33 -10.37 12.90
C THR A 204 17.08 -8.89 12.59
N GLY A 205 16.15 -8.57 11.70
CA GLY A 205 15.93 -7.21 11.19
C GLY A 205 17.06 -6.69 10.30
N LYS A 206 18.04 -7.53 9.94
CA LYS A 206 19.19 -7.09 9.13
C LYS A 206 18.79 -6.89 7.69
N VAL A 207 19.12 -5.73 7.10
CA VAL A 207 19.04 -5.48 5.66
C VAL A 207 20.10 -6.33 4.95
N LEU A 208 19.66 -7.18 4.02
CA LEU A 208 20.51 -8.07 3.21
C LEU A 208 20.77 -7.48 1.83
N PHE A 209 19.78 -6.79 1.28
CA PHE A 209 19.83 -6.08 0.00
C PHE A 209 19.05 -4.77 0.11
N GLN A 210 19.50 -3.76 -0.60
CA GLN A 210 18.78 -2.49 -0.75
C GLN A 210 18.99 -1.94 -2.15
N TRP A 211 17.92 -1.44 -2.73
CA TRP A 211 17.90 -0.79 -4.03
C TRP A 211 17.17 0.54 -3.91
N ASN A 212 17.73 1.59 -4.52
CA ASN A 212 17.14 2.93 -4.52
C ASN A 212 16.90 3.35 -5.96
N SER A 213 15.69 3.76 -6.32
CA SER A 213 15.33 4.17 -7.68
C SER A 213 16.26 5.24 -8.27
N ALA A 214 16.67 6.23 -7.48
CA ALA A 214 17.51 7.33 -7.92
C ALA A 214 18.94 6.90 -8.34
N ASP A 215 19.42 5.75 -7.88
CA ASP A 215 20.74 5.22 -8.25
C ASP A 215 20.73 4.46 -9.59
N HIS A 216 19.54 4.15 -10.14
CA HIS A 216 19.39 3.22 -11.25
C HIS A 216 18.53 3.72 -12.41
N VAL A 217 17.62 4.66 -12.15
CA VAL A 217 16.63 5.14 -13.12
C VAL A 217 16.76 6.67 -13.23
N PRO A 218 16.91 7.22 -14.45
CA PRO A 218 16.92 8.66 -14.62
C PRO A 218 15.54 9.28 -14.38
N TYR A 219 15.48 10.46 -13.81
CA TYR A 219 14.23 11.21 -13.58
C TYR A 219 13.43 11.47 -14.86
N SER A 220 14.09 11.52 -16.04
CA SER A 220 13.44 11.67 -17.36
C SER A 220 12.51 10.51 -17.73
N GLN A 221 12.60 9.36 -17.02
CA GLN A 221 11.74 8.21 -17.25
C GLN A 221 10.32 8.39 -16.65
N SER A 222 10.15 9.36 -15.77
CA SER A 222 8.84 9.62 -15.18
C SER A 222 7.81 10.08 -16.23
N GLU A 223 6.61 9.51 -16.14
CA GLU A 223 5.40 9.96 -16.83
C GLU A 223 4.63 10.99 -16.00
N GLN A 224 4.97 11.11 -14.69
CA GLN A 224 4.36 12.06 -13.81
C GLN A 224 4.85 13.48 -14.14
N PRO A 225 3.97 14.44 -14.41
CA PRO A 225 4.37 15.83 -14.66
C PRO A 225 5.17 16.42 -13.50
N LEU A 226 6.11 17.29 -13.82
CA LEU A 226 6.81 18.09 -12.82
C LEU A 226 5.81 18.94 -12.01
N PRO A 227 5.94 19.02 -10.68
CA PRO A 227 5.07 19.87 -9.87
C PRO A 227 5.30 21.35 -10.20
N ALA A 228 4.27 22.16 -9.98
CA ALA A 228 4.33 23.60 -10.25
C ALA A 228 5.28 24.37 -9.31
N SER A 229 5.72 23.76 -8.21
CA SER A 229 6.62 24.34 -7.20
C SER A 229 7.70 23.35 -6.79
N ALA A 230 8.93 23.82 -6.67
CA ALA A 230 10.07 23.04 -6.19
C ALA A 230 9.89 22.49 -4.76
N SER A 231 9.06 23.16 -3.94
CA SER A 231 8.75 22.74 -2.58
C SER A 231 7.62 21.71 -2.48
N THR A 232 6.99 21.36 -3.61
CA THR A 232 6.04 20.25 -3.66
C THR A 232 6.83 18.99 -3.99
N PRO A 233 6.89 17.99 -3.10
CA PRO A 233 7.60 16.75 -3.39
C PRO A 233 7.09 16.12 -4.68
N TRP A 234 8.01 15.71 -5.54
CA TRP A 234 7.69 15.03 -6.78
C TRP A 234 7.86 13.52 -6.61
N ASP A 235 6.74 12.81 -6.58
CA ASP A 235 6.75 11.34 -6.63
C ASP A 235 6.93 10.92 -8.09
N TRP A 236 8.18 10.83 -8.50
CA TRP A 236 8.55 10.61 -9.89
C TRP A 236 8.60 9.13 -10.28
N PHE A 237 8.67 8.25 -9.29
CA PHE A 237 8.89 6.81 -9.49
C PHE A 237 7.72 5.96 -9.00
N HIS A 238 7.28 6.19 -7.76
CA HIS A 238 6.19 5.51 -7.08
C HIS A 238 6.30 3.99 -7.16
N VAL A 239 7.28 3.41 -6.44
CA VAL A 239 7.41 1.95 -6.35
C VAL A 239 6.22 1.36 -5.62
N ASN A 240 5.48 0.46 -6.26
CA ASN A 240 4.23 -0.09 -5.71
C ASN A 240 4.19 -1.61 -5.61
N ALA A 241 5.20 -2.31 -6.14
CA ALA A 241 5.33 -3.75 -5.96
C ALA A 241 6.78 -4.22 -6.06
N VAL A 242 7.09 -5.31 -5.37
CA VAL A 242 8.31 -6.08 -5.55
C VAL A 242 8.00 -7.57 -5.44
N HIS A 243 8.25 -8.32 -6.52
CA HIS A 243 8.06 -9.76 -6.58
C HIS A 243 9.34 -10.49 -6.96
N LEU A 244 9.36 -11.80 -6.78
CA LEU A 244 10.39 -12.68 -7.34
C LEU A 244 9.94 -13.17 -8.71
N ASP A 245 10.81 -12.99 -9.70
CA ASP A 245 10.67 -13.69 -10.97
C ASP A 245 11.08 -15.17 -10.82
N THR A 246 10.72 -15.99 -11.78
CA THR A 246 10.97 -17.45 -11.80
C THR A 246 12.44 -17.80 -11.72
N ASP A 247 13.35 -16.90 -12.05
CA ASP A 247 14.80 -17.07 -11.97
C ASP A 247 15.41 -16.55 -10.64
N GLY A 248 14.55 -16.08 -9.70
CA GLY A 248 14.98 -15.55 -8.41
C GLY A 248 15.50 -14.10 -8.44
N ASN A 249 15.40 -13.40 -9.55
CA ASN A 249 15.60 -11.97 -9.63
C ASN A 249 14.33 -11.21 -9.21
N LEU A 250 14.45 -9.90 -8.98
CA LEU A 250 13.33 -9.06 -8.58
C LEU A 250 12.57 -8.54 -9.80
N LEU A 251 11.26 -8.49 -9.69
CA LEU A 251 10.38 -7.61 -10.46
C LEU A 251 10.06 -6.43 -9.57
N ILE A 252 10.52 -5.24 -9.93
CA ILE A 252 10.22 -3.99 -9.22
C ILE A 252 9.29 -3.17 -10.11
N ASP A 253 8.11 -2.87 -9.61
CA ASP A 253 7.13 -2.10 -10.36
C ASP A 253 7.13 -0.64 -9.93
N ALA A 254 7.10 0.25 -10.91
CA ALA A 254 7.06 1.68 -10.71
C ALA A 254 5.92 2.30 -11.51
N ARG A 255 4.88 2.67 -10.77
CA ARG A 255 3.66 3.25 -11.30
C ARG A 255 3.92 4.49 -12.16
N ASP A 256 4.71 5.42 -11.66
CA ASP A 256 4.86 6.74 -12.26
C ASP A 256 5.92 6.78 -13.38
N THR A 257 6.55 5.65 -13.67
CA THR A 257 7.35 5.43 -14.89
C THR A 257 6.69 4.47 -15.90
N TRP A 258 5.50 3.96 -15.58
CA TRP A 258 4.78 2.92 -16.36
C TRP A 258 5.66 1.72 -16.68
N THR A 259 6.54 1.36 -15.75
CA THR A 259 7.61 0.39 -16.03
C THR A 259 7.74 -0.65 -14.92
N THR A 260 7.78 -1.91 -15.31
CA THR A 260 8.28 -2.98 -14.46
C THR A 260 9.74 -3.26 -14.80
N TYR A 261 10.60 -3.24 -13.80
CA TYR A 261 12.05 -3.46 -13.90
C TYR A 261 12.40 -4.85 -13.41
N LYS A 262 13.08 -5.66 -14.23
CA LYS A 262 13.75 -6.86 -13.72
C LYS A 262 15.11 -6.48 -13.19
N VAL A 263 15.34 -6.73 -11.91
CA VAL A 263 16.54 -6.33 -11.20
C VAL A 263 17.26 -7.55 -10.65
N SER A 264 18.54 -7.69 -10.93
CA SER A 264 19.35 -8.77 -10.36
C SER A 264 19.49 -8.60 -8.85
N LEU A 265 18.94 -9.52 -8.08
CA LEU A 265 19.05 -9.54 -6.61
C LEU A 265 20.52 -9.60 -6.15
N ARG A 266 21.41 -10.19 -6.97
CA ARG A 266 22.84 -10.30 -6.65
C ARG A 266 23.63 -9.01 -6.86
N THR A 267 23.26 -8.18 -7.87
CA THR A 267 24.08 -7.04 -8.30
C THR A 267 23.36 -5.69 -8.23
N GLY A 268 22.04 -5.67 -8.04
CA GLY A 268 21.21 -4.47 -8.12
C GLY A 268 21.03 -3.91 -9.53
N LYS A 269 21.59 -4.55 -10.57
CA LYS A 269 21.51 -4.05 -11.94
C LYS A 269 20.17 -4.41 -12.58
N ILE A 270 19.58 -3.43 -13.28
CA ILE A 270 18.42 -3.66 -14.14
C ILE A 270 18.89 -4.52 -15.34
N THR A 271 18.19 -5.62 -15.59
CA THR A 271 18.44 -6.54 -16.71
C THR A 271 17.53 -6.28 -17.89
N TRP A 272 16.28 -5.89 -17.61
CA TRP A 272 15.34 -5.38 -18.62
C TRP A 272 14.31 -4.44 -18.00
N ARG A 273 13.62 -3.70 -18.87
CA ARG A 273 12.48 -2.82 -18.56
C ARG A 273 11.31 -3.24 -19.43
N LEU A 274 10.12 -3.33 -18.86
CA LEU A 274 8.88 -3.61 -19.58
C LEU A 274 7.94 -2.41 -19.40
N GLY A 275 7.52 -1.80 -20.52
CA GLY A 275 6.72 -0.59 -20.53
C GLY A 275 7.55 0.70 -20.38
N GLY A 276 6.88 1.84 -20.42
CA GLY A 276 7.44 3.17 -20.24
C GLY A 276 8.39 3.62 -21.35
N LYS A 277 9.01 4.78 -21.15
CA LYS A 277 9.85 5.48 -22.16
C LYS A 277 11.05 4.68 -22.65
N ASP A 278 11.57 3.75 -21.85
CA ASP A 278 12.84 3.02 -22.13
C ASP A 278 12.60 1.49 -22.13
N SER A 279 11.44 1.05 -22.62
CA SER A 279 11.12 -0.38 -22.72
C SER A 279 12.21 -1.16 -23.45
N SER A 280 12.60 -2.29 -22.88
CA SER A 280 13.52 -3.25 -23.53
C SER A 280 12.84 -4.07 -24.63
N PHE A 281 11.51 -3.93 -24.77
CA PHE A 281 10.68 -4.75 -25.62
C PHE A 281 9.82 -3.92 -26.56
N ALA A 282 9.63 -4.39 -27.77
CA ALA A 282 8.60 -3.88 -28.66
C ALA A 282 7.24 -4.45 -28.21
N ILE A 283 6.33 -3.56 -27.84
CA ILE A 283 4.98 -3.92 -27.35
C ILE A 283 4.09 -4.32 -28.53
N LYS A 284 3.27 -5.37 -28.35
CA LYS A 284 2.34 -5.91 -29.35
C LYS A 284 1.07 -6.36 -28.65
N ALA A 285 -0.03 -6.34 -29.40
CA ALA A 285 -1.29 -6.97 -28.98
C ALA A 285 -1.52 -8.27 -29.77
N ALA A 286 -1.98 -9.32 -29.08
CA ALA A 286 -2.51 -10.51 -29.72
C ALA A 286 -3.85 -10.19 -30.42
N PRO A 287 -4.30 -11.00 -31.35
CA PRO A 287 -5.61 -10.80 -32.01
C PRO A 287 -6.73 -10.65 -30.98
N GLY A 288 -7.51 -9.58 -31.10
CA GLY A 288 -8.61 -9.25 -30.20
C GLY A 288 -8.22 -8.46 -28.94
N GLN A 289 -6.93 -8.23 -28.71
CA GLN A 289 -6.44 -7.36 -27.63
C GLN A 289 -6.19 -5.94 -28.11
N VAL A 290 -6.31 -4.97 -27.19
CA VAL A 290 -6.17 -3.54 -27.50
C VAL A 290 -5.08 -2.95 -26.61
N LEU A 291 -4.12 -2.26 -27.23
CA LEU A 291 -3.15 -1.41 -26.51
C LEU A 291 -3.81 -0.07 -26.17
N ASP A 292 -3.24 0.67 -25.26
CA ASP A 292 -3.68 2.02 -24.93
C ASP A 292 -3.43 3.03 -26.07
N SER A 293 -3.76 4.28 -25.86
CA SER A 293 -3.60 5.35 -26.87
C SER A 293 -2.13 5.68 -27.15
N ALA A 294 -1.21 5.37 -26.24
CA ALA A 294 0.23 5.52 -26.41
C ALA A 294 0.85 4.31 -27.13
N GLY A 295 0.11 3.21 -27.31
CA GLY A 295 0.61 1.97 -27.89
C GLY A 295 1.30 1.08 -26.86
N GLU A 296 1.08 1.33 -25.56
CA GLU A 296 1.59 0.54 -24.45
C GLU A 296 0.59 -0.56 -24.05
N ALA A 297 1.09 -1.57 -23.33
CA ALA A 297 0.27 -2.66 -22.80
C ALA A 297 -0.43 -2.29 -21.51
N PHE A 298 0.09 -1.31 -20.78
CA PHE A 298 -0.40 -0.83 -19.50
C PHE A 298 0.14 0.58 -19.19
N ALA A 299 -0.59 1.28 -18.33
CA ALA A 299 -0.19 2.57 -17.76
C ALA A 299 -0.63 2.65 -16.28
N TRP A 300 0.21 3.27 -15.41
CA TRP A 300 -0.06 3.46 -13.98
C TRP A 300 -0.31 2.15 -13.23
N GLN A 301 0.25 1.05 -13.70
CA GLN A 301 -0.01 -0.33 -13.32
C GLN A 301 0.41 -0.65 -11.89
N HIS A 302 -0.12 -1.79 -11.38
CA HIS A 302 0.21 -2.36 -10.08
C HIS A 302 0.41 -3.87 -10.20
N ASP A 303 1.14 -4.43 -9.20
CA ASP A 303 1.20 -5.86 -8.89
C ASP A 303 1.58 -6.79 -10.06
N PRO A 304 2.78 -6.62 -10.66
CA PRO A 304 3.27 -7.56 -11.65
C PRO A 304 3.61 -8.91 -11.02
N GLU A 305 2.92 -9.99 -11.39
CA GLU A 305 3.22 -11.34 -10.92
C GLU A 305 3.76 -12.23 -12.05
N ALA A 306 4.85 -12.97 -11.77
CA ALA A 306 5.38 -13.97 -12.69
C ALA A 306 4.55 -15.26 -12.60
N VAL A 307 3.86 -15.62 -13.67
CA VAL A 307 3.03 -16.85 -13.73
C VAL A 307 3.70 -18.00 -14.50
N GLY A 308 4.99 -17.84 -14.80
CA GLY A 308 5.84 -18.83 -15.48
C GLY A 308 5.86 -18.70 -16.99
N HIS A 309 6.86 -19.33 -17.63
CA HIS A 309 7.04 -19.33 -19.10
C HIS A 309 7.09 -17.90 -19.69
N ASP A 310 7.86 -17.00 -19.07
CA ASP A 310 8.00 -15.60 -19.45
C ASP A 310 6.65 -14.85 -19.58
N THR A 311 5.68 -15.25 -18.74
CA THR A 311 4.33 -14.69 -18.70
C THR A 311 4.09 -14.02 -17.36
N TYR A 312 3.47 -12.86 -17.41
CA TYR A 312 3.24 -11.98 -16.25
C TYR A 312 1.81 -11.48 -16.26
N THR A 313 1.21 -11.37 -15.09
CA THR A 313 -0.05 -10.66 -14.89
C THR A 313 0.19 -9.30 -14.27
N PHE A 314 -0.70 -8.34 -14.54
CA PHE A 314 -0.68 -6.99 -14.03
C PHE A 314 -2.09 -6.52 -13.74
N PHE A 315 -2.24 -5.67 -12.76
CA PHE A 315 -3.39 -4.79 -12.69
C PHE A 315 -3.05 -3.50 -13.45
N ASP A 316 -3.71 -3.31 -14.56
CA ASP A 316 -3.53 -2.17 -15.45
C ASP A 316 -4.56 -1.10 -15.11
N ASN A 317 -4.12 -0.07 -14.40
CA ASN A 317 -4.99 1.02 -13.96
C ASN A 317 -5.45 1.88 -15.11
N GLU A 318 -4.62 2.10 -16.13
CA GLU A 318 -4.87 2.98 -17.28
C GLU A 318 -5.22 4.43 -16.86
N SER A 319 -4.99 4.79 -15.62
CA SER A 319 -5.38 6.08 -15.06
C SER A 319 -4.58 6.47 -13.82
N ALA A 320 -4.27 7.75 -13.73
CA ALA A 320 -3.93 8.44 -12.49
C ALA A 320 -4.91 9.60 -12.25
N GLY A 321 -6.16 9.43 -12.68
CA GLY A 321 -7.19 10.48 -12.68
C GLY A 321 -7.61 10.91 -14.08
N THR A 322 -6.68 10.90 -15.07
CA THR A 322 -7.01 11.06 -16.50
C THR A 322 -6.73 9.71 -17.19
N PRO A 323 -7.75 9.02 -17.68
CA PRO A 323 -7.58 7.68 -18.23
C PRO A 323 -6.88 7.68 -19.60
N GLU A 324 -5.96 6.71 -19.77
CA GLU A 324 -5.39 6.32 -21.06
C GLU A 324 -6.36 5.41 -21.84
N LEU A 325 -7.05 4.52 -21.09
CA LEU A 325 -8.26 3.82 -21.54
C LEU A 325 -9.43 4.17 -20.61
N PRO A 326 -10.69 4.06 -21.07
CA PRO A 326 -11.85 4.46 -20.27
C PRO A 326 -12.16 3.51 -19.09
N TYR A 327 -11.40 2.42 -18.92
CA TYR A 327 -11.59 1.40 -17.88
C TYR A 327 -10.25 0.79 -17.48
N SER A 328 -10.16 0.35 -16.24
CA SER A 328 -9.05 -0.49 -15.77
C SER A 328 -9.27 -1.96 -16.14
N ARG A 329 -8.20 -2.74 -16.17
CA ARG A 329 -8.25 -4.15 -16.58
C ARG A 329 -7.17 -4.98 -15.88
N ALA A 330 -7.44 -6.26 -15.71
CA ALA A 330 -6.43 -7.24 -15.36
C ALA A 330 -5.86 -7.85 -16.64
N ILE A 331 -4.55 -7.81 -16.83
CA ILE A 331 -3.91 -8.21 -18.08
C ILE A 331 -2.90 -9.33 -17.90
N THR A 332 -2.66 -10.04 -19.00
CA THR A 332 -1.56 -11.01 -19.12
C THR A 332 -0.65 -10.62 -20.28
N VAL A 333 0.63 -10.46 -20.00
CA VAL A 333 1.66 -10.12 -20.97
C VAL A 333 2.66 -11.28 -21.06
N ARG A 334 3.03 -11.67 -22.27
CA ARG A 334 4.05 -12.69 -22.52
C ARG A 334 5.26 -12.06 -23.19
N LEU A 335 6.44 -12.31 -22.63
CA LEU A 335 7.71 -11.86 -23.15
C LEU A 335 8.34 -12.88 -24.09
N ASN A 336 9.12 -12.39 -25.01
CA ASN A 336 10.14 -13.12 -25.72
C ASN A 336 11.43 -12.30 -25.61
N GLU A 337 12.21 -12.62 -24.59
CA GLU A 337 13.45 -11.88 -24.27
C GLU A 337 14.45 -11.95 -25.44
N ARG A 338 14.52 -13.07 -26.15
CA ARG A 338 15.43 -13.22 -27.30
C ARG A 338 15.02 -12.31 -28.48
N ALA A 339 13.71 -12.23 -28.76
CA ALA A 339 13.20 -11.41 -29.85
C ALA A 339 12.94 -9.95 -29.43
N ARG A 340 13.11 -9.64 -28.14
CA ARG A 340 12.78 -8.34 -27.53
C ARG A 340 11.36 -7.88 -27.85
N THR A 341 10.39 -8.77 -27.65
CA THR A 341 8.97 -8.45 -27.82
C THR A 341 8.17 -8.80 -26.57
N ALA A 342 7.22 -7.95 -26.23
CA ALA A 342 6.21 -8.20 -25.21
C ALA A 342 4.83 -8.19 -25.89
N THR A 343 4.03 -9.21 -25.61
CA THR A 343 2.73 -9.38 -26.23
C THR A 343 1.64 -9.37 -25.18
N LEU A 344 0.73 -8.40 -25.23
CA LEU A 344 -0.53 -8.43 -24.48
C LEU A 344 -1.37 -9.60 -25.02
N VAL A 345 -1.51 -10.68 -24.24
CA VAL A 345 -2.17 -11.90 -24.70
C VAL A 345 -3.60 -12.02 -24.20
N LYS A 346 -3.95 -11.35 -23.11
CA LYS A 346 -5.28 -11.35 -22.51
C LYS A 346 -5.53 -10.06 -21.74
N SER A 347 -6.77 -9.59 -21.75
CA SER A 347 -7.27 -8.57 -20.83
C SER A 347 -8.68 -8.92 -20.39
N ASP A 348 -8.95 -8.79 -19.08
CA ASP A 348 -10.26 -8.87 -18.45
C ASP A 348 -10.59 -7.49 -17.91
N ASN A 349 -11.54 -6.83 -18.52
CA ASN A 349 -11.90 -5.45 -18.19
C ASN A 349 -12.76 -5.40 -16.93
N GLN A 350 -12.70 -4.29 -16.22
CA GLN A 350 -13.57 -4.04 -15.09
C GLN A 350 -15.05 -4.18 -15.54
N PRO A 351 -15.85 -5.02 -14.84
CA PRO A 351 -17.19 -5.43 -15.35
C PRO A 351 -18.17 -4.28 -15.59
N GLU A 352 -18.07 -3.20 -14.81
CA GLU A 352 -18.94 -2.02 -14.95
C GLU A 352 -18.33 -0.96 -15.89
N GLY A 353 -17.15 -1.23 -16.50
CA GLY A 353 -16.45 -0.27 -17.35
C GLY A 353 -15.84 0.91 -16.61
N LEU A 354 -15.47 0.72 -15.35
CA LEU A 354 -14.93 1.77 -14.48
C LEU A 354 -13.39 1.81 -14.53
N SER A 355 -12.82 2.96 -14.15
CA SER A 355 -11.40 3.20 -14.06
C SER A 355 -10.96 3.38 -12.62
N ALA A 356 -9.97 2.59 -12.16
CA ALA A 356 -9.32 2.67 -10.87
C ALA A 356 -8.04 3.49 -10.98
N ALA A 357 -8.00 4.69 -10.44
CA ALA A 357 -6.85 5.58 -10.53
C ALA A 357 -5.62 5.11 -9.74
N SER A 358 -5.74 4.11 -8.87
CA SER A 358 -4.64 3.56 -8.06
C SER A 358 -4.98 2.22 -7.44
N GLN A 359 -3.97 1.55 -6.88
CA GLN A 359 -4.08 0.27 -6.18
C GLN A 359 -4.53 -0.87 -7.11
N GLY A 360 -4.84 -2.02 -6.55
CA GLY A 360 -5.33 -3.18 -7.30
C GLY A 360 -4.29 -4.28 -7.50
N ASN A 361 -4.79 -5.46 -7.85
CA ASN A 361 -3.98 -6.62 -8.15
C ASN A 361 -4.68 -7.59 -9.11
N ALA A 362 -3.89 -8.48 -9.73
CA ALA A 362 -4.38 -9.49 -10.66
C ALA A 362 -3.72 -10.84 -10.40
N GLN A 363 -4.27 -11.61 -9.46
CA GLN A 363 -3.74 -12.90 -9.03
C GLN A 363 -4.18 -14.03 -9.94
N THR A 364 -3.24 -14.87 -10.41
CA THR A 364 -3.58 -16.14 -11.05
C THR A 364 -3.79 -17.22 -9.98
N THR A 365 -5.00 -17.80 -9.94
CA THR A 365 -5.35 -18.87 -9.01
C THR A 365 -4.81 -20.24 -9.46
N ARG A 366 -4.94 -21.27 -8.61
CA ARG A 366 -4.55 -22.65 -8.93
C ARG A 366 -5.28 -23.20 -10.16
N ASN A 367 -6.52 -22.79 -10.38
CA ASN A 367 -7.33 -23.22 -11.53
C ASN A 367 -7.03 -22.39 -12.79
N ARG A 368 -6.06 -21.47 -12.72
CA ARG A 368 -5.73 -20.47 -13.76
C ARG A 368 -6.83 -19.43 -13.98
N ASP A 369 -7.78 -19.32 -13.06
CA ASP A 369 -8.68 -18.18 -13.04
C ASP A 369 -7.91 -16.93 -12.62
N LEU A 370 -8.38 -15.76 -12.99
CA LEU A 370 -7.79 -14.48 -12.61
C LEU A 370 -8.66 -13.81 -11.55
N PHE A 371 -8.14 -13.73 -10.32
CA PHE A 371 -8.82 -13.03 -9.22
C PHE A 371 -8.29 -11.60 -9.13
N VAL A 372 -9.19 -10.63 -9.09
CA VAL A 372 -8.89 -9.21 -9.27
C VAL A 372 -9.44 -8.39 -8.12
N GLY A 373 -8.58 -7.65 -7.43
CA GLY A 373 -8.94 -6.52 -6.58
C GLY A 373 -8.90 -5.24 -7.41
N TRP A 374 -10.01 -4.49 -7.48
CA TRP A 374 -10.13 -3.32 -8.35
C TRP A 374 -9.62 -2.01 -7.69
N GLY A 375 -8.67 -2.13 -6.76
CA GLY A 375 -8.02 -0.97 -6.14
C GLY A 375 -8.99 -0.05 -5.42
N ILE A 376 -8.98 1.24 -5.76
CA ILE A 376 -9.87 2.22 -5.16
C ILE A 376 -11.35 2.05 -5.52
N LEU A 377 -11.68 1.18 -6.46
CA LEU A 377 -13.08 0.84 -6.74
C LEU A 377 -13.60 -0.15 -5.69
N PRO A 378 -14.89 -0.10 -5.35
CA PRO A 378 -15.47 -0.96 -4.32
C PRO A 378 -15.79 -2.38 -4.83
N TYR A 379 -14.94 -2.97 -5.69
CA TYR A 379 -15.23 -4.25 -6.34
C TYR A 379 -14.08 -5.26 -6.19
N ILE A 380 -14.46 -6.54 -6.20
CA ILE A 380 -13.57 -7.68 -6.40
C ILE A 380 -14.23 -8.64 -7.39
N SER A 381 -13.42 -9.27 -8.28
CA SER A 381 -13.96 -10.14 -9.33
C SER A 381 -13.08 -11.36 -9.56
N GLU A 382 -13.64 -12.41 -10.16
CA GLU A 382 -12.89 -13.56 -10.65
C GLU A 382 -13.32 -13.90 -12.08
N PHE A 383 -12.35 -14.15 -12.95
CA PHE A 383 -12.56 -14.48 -14.35
C PHE A 383 -11.95 -15.84 -14.69
N SER A 384 -12.64 -16.62 -15.51
CA SER A 384 -12.09 -17.85 -16.08
C SER A 384 -10.92 -17.57 -17.03
N PRO A 385 -10.12 -18.59 -17.41
CA PRO A 385 -9.08 -18.44 -18.42
C PRO A 385 -9.61 -17.93 -19.78
N SER A 386 -10.91 -18.15 -20.07
CA SER A 386 -11.58 -17.63 -21.28
C SER A 386 -12.18 -16.24 -21.14
N GLY A 387 -12.05 -15.57 -19.97
CA GLY A 387 -12.58 -14.23 -19.70
C GLY A 387 -14.05 -14.22 -19.26
N GLN A 388 -14.64 -15.35 -18.90
CA GLN A 388 -15.98 -15.38 -18.32
C GLN A 388 -15.93 -14.91 -16.87
N LEU A 389 -16.81 -13.95 -16.50
CA LEU A 389 -16.97 -13.54 -15.10
C LEU A 389 -17.56 -14.69 -14.29
N LEU A 390 -16.79 -15.15 -13.29
CA LEU A 390 -17.14 -16.26 -12.41
C LEU A 390 -17.66 -15.80 -11.05
N PHE A 391 -17.14 -14.68 -10.56
CA PHE A 391 -17.50 -14.08 -9.29
C PHE A 391 -17.40 -12.56 -9.39
N ASN A 392 -18.31 -11.84 -8.74
CA ASN A 392 -18.25 -10.39 -8.58
C ASN A 392 -18.88 -10.00 -7.24
N ALA A 393 -18.23 -9.12 -6.51
CA ALA A 393 -18.74 -8.62 -5.25
C ALA A 393 -18.39 -7.14 -5.06
N GLU A 394 -19.17 -6.47 -4.20
CA GLU A 394 -19.12 -5.04 -3.97
C GLU A 394 -19.04 -4.72 -2.48
N PHE A 395 -18.20 -3.75 -2.12
CA PHE A 395 -18.18 -3.09 -0.82
C PHE A 395 -19.18 -1.95 -0.75
N PRO A 396 -19.56 -1.49 0.46
CA PRO A 396 -20.35 -0.27 0.60
C PRO A 396 -19.65 0.96 -0.01
N ALA A 397 -20.43 1.95 -0.38
CA ALA A 397 -19.90 3.22 -0.91
C ALA A 397 -18.86 3.83 0.03
N GLY A 398 -17.73 4.27 -0.50
CA GLY A 398 -16.63 4.85 0.27
C GLY A 398 -15.70 3.83 0.92
N VAL A 399 -15.91 2.52 0.67
CA VAL A 399 -15.03 1.45 1.12
C VAL A 399 -14.39 0.77 -0.08
N ASN A 400 -13.11 0.45 0.04
CA ASN A 400 -12.35 -0.32 -0.94
C ASN A 400 -11.32 -1.21 -0.22
N THR A 401 -10.57 -2.01 -0.97
CA THR A 401 -9.43 -2.79 -0.46
C THR A 401 -8.22 -2.55 -1.34
N TYR A 402 -7.05 -2.35 -0.72
CA TYR A 402 -5.82 -2.10 -1.47
C TYR A 402 -5.56 -3.19 -2.51
N ARG A 403 -5.61 -4.46 -2.09
CA ARG A 403 -5.58 -5.67 -2.92
C ARG A 403 -6.58 -6.69 -2.39
N ALA A 404 -6.90 -7.69 -3.20
CA ALA A 404 -7.73 -8.84 -2.82
C ALA A 404 -7.13 -10.13 -3.37
N TYR A 405 -7.10 -11.18 -2.57
CA TYR A 405 -6.55 -12.46 -2.95
C TYR A 405 -7.54 -13.59 -2.67
N ARG A 406 -7.47 -14.65 -3.49
CA ARG A 406 -8.20 -15.89 -3.25
C ARG A 406 -7.20 -16.99 -2.92
N LEU A 407 -7.19 -17.45 -1.68
CA LEU A 407 -6.13 -18.32 -1.15
C LEU A 407 -6.71 -19.38 -0.21
N PRO A 408 -6.13 -20.59 -0.13
CA PRO A 408 -6.52 -21.60 0.84
C PRO A 408 -6.10 -21.18 2.26
N TRP A 409 -7.04 -21.34 3.24
CA TRP A 409 -6.80 -21.16 4.66
C TRP A 409 -7.91 -21.79 5.52
N PRO A 410 -7.60 -22.51 6.65
CA PRO A 410 -6.29 -23.07 6.95
C PRO A 410 -5.93 -24.20 5.99
N PRO A 411 -4.64 -24.53 5.84
CA PRO A 411 -4.21 -25.58 4.91
C PRO A 411 -4.93 -26.91 5.20
N GLY A 412 -5.47 -27.55 4.14
CA GLY A 412 -6.10 -28.87 4.25
C GLY A 412 -7.59 -28.93 4.60
N ARG A 413 -8.29 -27.77 4.75
CA ARG A 413 -9.74 -27.75 4.65
C ARG A 413 -10.14 -27.59 3.19
N HIS A 414 -10.33 -28.70 2.51
CA HIS A 414 -10.88 -28.79 1.14
C HIS A 414 -12.23 -29.47 1.21
#